data_c58275f91b81312d48d54f2c6a72cd38
#
_entry.id   c58275f91b81312d48d54f2c6a72cd38
#
_cell.length_a   1.000
_cell.length_b   1.000
_cell.length_c   1.000
_cell.angle_alpha   90.00
_cell.angle_beta   90.00
_cell.angle_gamma   90.00
#
_symmetry.space_group_name_H-M   'P 1'
#
loop_
_entity.id
_entity.type
_entity.pdbx_description
1 polymer ?
#
loop_
_entity_poly.entity_id
_entity_poly.type
_entity_poly.pdbx_seq_one_letter_code
_entity_poly.pdbx_strand_id
1 'polypeptide(L)'
;MQRFSFLTLALLSLTALFSTTACSEQAVPKTEMSNMSKLITTDVKVGEGDIATAGKNVSVHYTGWLFDAAADGYKGKKFDSSRDRNEPFVFPLGGGRVIQGWDVGVEGMKVGGHRTLIIPADMGYGSRGAGGAIPPNATLVFDVELLGVH
;
A
#
# COMPACT_ATOMS: atom_id res chain seq x y z
N MET A 1 -67.58 29.78 -39.76
CA MET A 1 -66.79 30.76 -38.98
C MET A 1 -65.91 29.98 -38.02
N GLN A 2 -64.73 29.80 -38.40
CA GLN A 2 -63.46 30.01 -37.82
C GLN A 2 -63.35 29.97 -36.29
N ARG A 3 -62.46 29.06 -35.77
CA ARG A 3 -61.31 29.46 -34.97
C ARG A 3 -60.42 28.26 -34.74
N PHE A 4 -59.23 28.37 -35.29
CA PHE A 4 -58.06 27.53 -35.01
C PHE A 4 -57.61 27.78 -33.59
N SER A 5 -57.33 26.70 -32.85
CA SER A 5 -56.55 26.79 -31.61
C SER A 5 -55.44 25.79 -31.66
N PHE A 6 -54.25 26.31 -31.82
CA PHE A 6 -52.99 25.55 -31.79
C PHE A 6 -52.71 25.07 -30.36
N LEU A 7 -52.65 23.76 -30.18
CA LEU A 7 -52.13 23.17 -28.93
C LEU A 7 -50.70 22.74 -29.17
N THR A 8 -49.79 23.53 -28.70
CA THR A 8 -48.37 23.24 -28.73
C THR A 8 -48.04 22.18 -27.69
N LEU A 9 -47.68 20.98 -28.15
CA LEU A 9 -47.19 19.87 -27.32
C LEU A 9 -45.72 20.12 -26.96
N ALA A 10 -45.48 20.54 -25.71
CA ALA A 10 -44.11 20.67 -25.17
C ALA A 10 -43.58 19.27 -24.83
N LEU A 11 -42.62 18.80 -25.62
CA LEU A 11 -41.90 17.56 -25.37
C LEU A 11 -40.84 17.82 -24.30
N LEU A 12 -41.08 17.38 -23.09
CA LEU A 12 -40.14 17.47 -21.98
C LEU A 12 -39.17 16.29 -22.10
N SER A 13 -37.99 16.52 -22.68
CA SER A 13 -36.90 15.56 -22.71
C SER A 13 -36.19 15.51 -21.35
N LEU A 14 -36.50 14.48 -20.58
CA LEU A 14 -35.81 14.16 -19.33
C LEU A 14 -34.45 13.51 -19.66
N THR A 15 -33.40 14.33 -19.72
CA THR A 15 -32.02 13.81 -19.80
C THR A 15 -31.59 13.30 -18.43
N ALA A 16 -31.57 11.99 -18.25
CA ALA A 16 -30.96 11.35 -17.12
C ALA A 16 -29.44 11.58 -17.15
N LEU A 17 -28.94 12.44 -16.26
CA LEU A 17 -27.51 12.52 -15.99
C LEU A 17 -27.10 11.25 -15.22
N PHE A 18 -26.45 10.33 -15.92
CA PHE A 18 -25.68 9.29 -15.29
C PHE A 18 -24.40 9.93 -14.71
N SER A 19 -24.42 10.21 -13.42
CA SER A 19 -23.22 10.55 -12.68
C SER A 19 -22.40 9.27 -12.52
N THR A 20 -21.43 9.05 -13.42
CA THR A 20 -20.39 8.07 -13.20
C THR A 20 -19.48 8.58 -12.08
N THR A 21 -19.65 8.04 -10.89
CA THR A 21 -18.70 8.24 -9.80
C THR A 21 -17.42 7.54 -10.18
N ALA A 22 -16.51 8.26 -10.83
CA ALA A 22 -15.14 7.79 -11.03
C ALA A 22 -14.52 7.72 -9.63
N CYS A 23 -14.19 6.51 -9.18
CA CYS A 23 -13.26 6.30 -8.08
C CYS A 23 -11.94 6.96 -8.49
N SER A 24 -11.72 8.17 -8.00
CA SER A 24 -10.44 8.85 -8.15
C SER A 24 -9.44 8.14 -7.25
N GLU A 25 -8.65 7.27 -7.85
CA GLU A 25 -7.41 6.77 -7.26
C GLU A 25 -6.49 7.99 -7.09
N GLN A 26 -6.45 8.49 -5.86
CA GLN A 26 -5.59 9.62 -5.52
C GLN A 26 -4.14 9.14 -5.51
N ALA A 27 -3.48 9.27 -6.64
CA ALA A 27 -2.04 9.17 -6.73
C ALA A 27 -1.43 10.28 -5.84
N VAL A 28 -0.65 9.89 -4.84
CA VAL A 28 0.08 10.84 -3.97
C VAL A 28 1.02 11.69 -4.84
N PRO A 29 0.99 13.03 -4.73
CA PRO A 29 1.82 13.89 -5.57
C PRO A 29 3.30 13.60 -5.34
N LYS A 30 4.05 13.43 -6.43
CA LYS A 30 5.50 13.12 -6.41
C LYS A 30 6.36 14.09 -5.56
N THR A 31 5.89 15.30 -5.34
CA THR A 31 6.61 16.35 -4.62
C THR A 31 6.62 16.16 -3.10
N GLU A 32 5.64 15.42 -2.55
CA GLU A 32 5.59 15.17 -1.10
C GLU A 32 6.38 13.94 -0.67
N MET A 33 6.80 13.12 -1.61
CA MET A 33 7.47 11.84 -1.33
C MET A 33 8.96 11.96 -1.04
N SER A 34 9.60 13.09 -1.35
CA SER A 34 11.03 13.31 -1.05
C SER A 34 11.32 13.61 0.43
N ASN A 35 10.31 13.85 1.24
CA ASN A 35 10.43 14.14 2.66
C ASN A 35 9.39 13.35 3.48
N MET A 36 9.29 12.03 3.20
CA MET A 36 8.32 11.18 3.87
C MET A 36 8.70 10.98 5.34
N SER A 37 7.86 11.51 6.21
CA SER A 37 7.94 11.33 7.66
C SER A 37 6.92 10.31 8.21
N LYS A 38 6.16 9.64 7.33
CA LYS A 38 5.10 8.72 7.73
C LYS A 38 5.14 7.41 6.95
N LEU A 39 4.83 6.33 7.64
CA LEU A 39 4.58 5.04 7.03
C LEU A 39 3.35 5.11 6.10
N ILE A 40 3.48 4.62 4.88
CA ILE A 40 2.36 4.43 3.95
C ILE A 40 2.13 2.94 3.78
N THR A 41 0.89 2.51 3.94
CA THR A 41 0.45 1.14 3.73
C THR A 41 -0.61 1.09 2.65
N THR A 42 -0.46 0.17 1.69
CA THR A 42 -1.43 -0.02 0.62
C THR A 42 -1.76 -1.50 0.49
N ASP A 43 -3.01 -1.88 0.74
CA ASP A 43 -3.46 -3.25 0.53
C ASP A 43 -3.66 -3.50 -0.95
N VAL A 44 -2.78 -4.33 -1.53
CA VAL A 44 -2.90 -4.80 -2.92
C VAL A 44 -3.96 -5.90 -2.99
N LYS A 45 -4.03 -6.72 -1.95
CA LYS A 45 -5.03 -7.78 -1.77
C LYS A 45 -5.35 -7.92 -0.30
N VAL A 46 -6.62 -7.90 0.06
CA VAL A 46 -7.06 -8.20 1.42
C VAL A 46 -7.20 -9.72 1.56
N GLY A 47 -6.56 -10.30 2.57
CA GLY A 47 -6.71 -11.72 2.89
C GLY A 47 -8.03 -12.01 3.59
N GLU A 48 -8.34 -13.31 3.71
CA GLU A 48 -9.57 -13.80 4.35
C GLU A 48 -9.31 -14.60 5.63
N GLY A 49 -8.03 -14.90 5.93
CA GLY A 49 -7.65 -15.68 7.11
C GLY A 49 -7.47 -14.85 8.38
N ASP A 50 -6.73 -15.40 9.32
CA ASP A 50 -6.50 -14.80 10.64
C ASP A 50 -5.83 -13.42 10.55
N ILE A 51 -6.17 -12.56 11.49
CA ILE A 51 -5.63 -11.19 11.56
C ILE A 51 -4.30 -11.20 12.30
N ALA A 52 -3.29 -10.56 11.72
CA ALA A 52 -2.02 -10.30 12.37
C ALA A 52 -2.20 -9.26 13.48
N THR A 53 -1.94 -9.67 14.72
CA THR A 53 -2.04 -8.82 15.91
C THR A 53 -0.73 -8.84 16.69
N ALA A 54 -0.42 -7.73 17.36
CA ALA A 54 0.75 -7.65 18.23
C ALA A 54 0.77 -8.79 19.26
N GLY A 55 1.96 -9.36 19.48
CA GLY A 55 2.18 -10.49 20.38
C GLY A 55 2.05 -11.87 19.72
N LYS A 56 1.63 -11.95 18.46
CA LYS A 56 1.60 -13.18 17.68
C LYS A 56 2.85 -13.32 16.82
N ASN A 57 3.26 -14.56 16.55
CA ASN A 57 4.25 -14.81 15.50
C ASN A 57 3.57 -14.80 14.15
N VAL A 58 4.16 -14.12 13.19
CA VAL A 58 3.66 -14.06 11.82
C VAL A 58 4.69 -14.62 10.85
N SER A 59 4.20 -15.35 9.85
CA SER A 59 5.00 -15.86 8.74
C SER A 59 4.69 -15.08 7.49
N VAL A 60 5.71 -14.52 6.85
CA VAL A 60 5.55 -13.68 5.65
C VAL A 60 6.52 -14.08 4.54
N HIS A 61 6.11 -13.87 3.29
CA HIS A 61 7.04 -13.62 2.22
C HIS A 61 7.16 -12.12 1.98
N TYR A 62 8.35 -11.66 1.64
CA TYR A 62 8.59 -10.26 1.33
C TYR A 62 9.63 -10.08 0.22
N THR A 63 9.56 -8.92 -0.40
CA THR A 63 10.65 -8.36 -1.21
C THR A 63 10.81 -6.89 -0.85
N GLY A 64 12.06 -6.45 -0.69
CA GLY A 64 12.41 -5.08 -0.31
C GLY A 64 13.25 -4.38 -1.36
N TRP A 65 12.93 -3.11 -1.60
CA TRP A 65 13.63 -2.21 -2.51
C TRP A 65 13.94 -0.88 -1.84
N LEU A 66 15.00 -0.25 -2.31
CA LEU A 66 15.22 1.17 -2.05
C LEU A 66 14.14 1.97 -2.77
N PHE A 67 13.62 3.01 -2.11
CA PHE A 67 12.64 3.90 -2.72
C PHE A 67 13.24 4.67 -3.91
N ASP A 68 12.53 4.66 -5.04
CA ASP A 68 12.86 5.46 -6.22
C ASP A 68 11.58 6.11 -6.76
N ALA A 69 11.50 7.44 -6.70
CA ALA A 69 10.34 8.19 -7.14
C ALA A 69 10.05 8.06 -8.64
N ALA A 70 11.03 7.66 -9.45
CA ALA A 70 10.90 7.47 -10.89
C ALA A 70 10.52 6.04 -11.30
N ALA A 71 10.66 5.08 -10.39
CA ALA A 71 10.36 3.67 -10.66
C ALA A 71 8.88 3.34 -10.47
N ASP A 72 8.38 2.34 -11.20
CA ASP A 72 7.04 1.82 -11.03
C ASP A 72 6.84 1.28 -9.61
N GLY A 73 5.76 1.72 -8.96
CA GLY A 73 5.48 1.37 -7.57
C GLY A 73 6.55 1.84 -6.59
N TYR A 74 7.38 2.82 -7.00
CA TYR A 74 8.50 3.36 -6.23
C TYR A 74 9.61 2.36 -5.90
N LYS A 75 9.64 1.22 -6.60
CA LYS A 75 10.55 0.09 -6.38
C LYS A 75 11.85 0.28 -7.16
N GLY A 76 12.84 0.85 -6.52
CA GLY A 76 14.18 1.02 -7.07
C GLY A 76 15.01 -0.27 -6.98
N LYS A 77 16.25 -0.15 -6.49
CA LYS A 77 17.14 -1.30 -6.37
C LYS A 77 16.62 -2.27 -5.29
N LYS A 78 16.39 -3.55 -5.68
CA LYS A 78 16.09 -4.63 -4.75
C LYS A 78 17.31 -4.89 -3.85
N PHE A 79 17.11 -5.02 -2.54
CA PHE A 79 18.17 -5.31 -1.60
C PHE A 79 17.98 -6.64 -0.86
N ASP A 80 16.75 -7.14 -0.71
CA ASP A 80 16.51 -8.43 -0.07
C ASP A 80 15.15 -9.01 -0.49
N SER A 81 15.04 -10.36 -0.44
CA SER A 81 13.80 -11.08 -0.64
C SER A 81 13.84 -12.45 0.01
N SER A 82 12.81 -12.80 0.75
CA SER A 82 12.61 -14.16 1.27
C SER A 82 12.29 -15.16 0.16
N ARG A 83 11.73 -14.67 -0.95
CA ARG A 83 11.42 -15.50 -2.13
C ARG A 83 12.67 -15.99 -2.85
N ASP A 84 13.75 -15.21 -2.84
CA ASP A 84 15.04 -15.62 -3.42
C ASP A 84 15.65 -16.82 -2.68
N ARG A 85 15.32 -16.96 -1.38
CA ARG A 85 15.72 -18.09 -0.53
C ARG A 85 14.67 -19.21 -0.48
N ASN A 86 13.50 -18.96 -1.03
CA ASN A 86 12.31 -19.83 -0.96
C ASN A 86 11.98 -20.24 0.50
N GLU A 87 12.19 -19.34 1.45
CA GLU A 87 12.02 -19.54 2.87
C GLU A 87 11.22 -18.39 3.48
N PRO A 88 10.02 -18.64 4.06
CA PRO A 88 9.26 -17.62 4.76
C PRO A 88 10.04 -17.04 5.94
N PHE A 89 9.86 -15.77 6.19
CA PHE A 89 10.40 -15.09 7.35
C PHE A 89 9.37 -15.08 8.48
N VAL A 90 9.76 -15.57 9.65
CA VAL A 90 8.91 -15.63 10.83
C VAL A 90 9.44 -14.69 11.90
N PHE A 91 8.55 -13.85 12.46
CA PHE A 91 8.92 -12.93 13.53
C PHE A 91 7.74 -12.65 14.49
N PRO A 92 8.03 -12.31 15.77
CA PRO A 92 7.00 -11.86 16.70
C PRO A 92 6.60 -10.43 16.36
N LEU A 93 5.33 -10.22 16.01
CA LEU A 93 4.77 -8.93 15.62
C LEU A 93 4.66 -8.00 16.84
N GLY A 94 5.07 -6.75 16.67
CA GLY A 94 5.02 -5.74 17.75
C GLY A 94 6.09 -5.91 18.83
N GLY A 95 7.03 -6.84 18.64
CA GLY A 95 8.08 -7.15 19.61
C GLY A 95 9.38 -6.35 19.46
N GLY A 96 9.46 -5.43 18.51
CA GLY A 96 10.67 -4.67 18.22
C GLY A 96 11.82 -5.54 17.68
N ARG A 97 11.52 -6.70 17.11
CA ARG A 97 12.50 -7.62 16.51
C ARG A 97 12.78 -7.33 15.04
N VAL A 98 11.95 -6.51 14.44
CA VAL A 98 12.04 -6.01 13.09
C VAL A 98 12.01 -4.48 13.10
N ILE A 99 12.23 -3.85 11.96
CA ILE A 99 12.11 -2.38 11.86
C ILE A 99 10.69 -1.94 12.22
N GLN A 100 10.55 -0.76 12.80
CA GLN A 100 9.27 -0.24 13.30
C GLN A 100 8.19 -0.20 12.21
N GLY A 101 8.59 0.12 10.97
CA GLY A 101 7.69 0.13 9.82
C GLY A 101 7.02 -1.23 9.56
N TRP A 102 7.67 -2.33 9.92
CA TRP A 102 7.10 -3.68 9.83
C TRP A 102 6.15 -3.98 10.99
N ASP A 103 6.57 -3.69 12.23
CA ASP A 103 5.71 -3.93 13.40
C ASP A 103 4.37 -3.18 13.28
N VAL A 104 4.40 -1.95 12.78
CA VAL A 104 3.19 -1.16 12.55
C VAL A 104 2.49 -1.53 11.23
N GLY A 105 3.26 -1.75 10.16
CA GLY A 105 2.73 -1.92 8.82
C GLY A 105 2.10 -3.30 8.55
N VAL A 106 2.56 -4.36 9.23
CA VAL A 106 2.02 -5.71 9.08
C VAL A 106 0.83 -5.95 10.00
N GLU A 107 0.72 -5.19 11.10
CA GLU A 107 -0.42 -5.29 11.99
C GLU A 107 -1.75 -5.03 11.23
N GLY A 108 -2.74 -5.84 11.52
CA GLY A 108 -4.07 -5.77 10.88
C GLY A 108 -4.16 -6.43 9.50
N MET A 109 -3.04 -6.95 8.94
CA MET A 109 -3.13 -7.79 7.74
C MET A 109 -3.87 -9.09 8.06
N LYS A 110 -4.54 -9.64 7.06
CA LYS A 110 -5.15 -10.98 7.14
C LYS A 110 -4.33 -11.98 6.34
N VAL A 111 -4.27 -13.22 6.81
CA VAL A 111 -3.59 -14.31 6.09
C VAL A 111 -4.14 -14.44 4.67
N GLY A 112 -3.24 -14.56 3.70
CA GLY A 112 -3.53 -14.51 2.26
C GLY A 112 -3.55 -13.09 1.68
N GLY A 113 -3.35 -12.06 2.50
CA GLY A 113 -3.26 -10.67 2.08
C GLY A 113 -1.88 -10.29 1.56
N HIS A 114 -1.87 -9.29 0.69
CA HIS A 114 -0.66 -8.66 0.16
C HIS A 114 -0.73 -7.16 0.44
N ARG A 115 0.33 -6.60 0.99
CA ARG A 115 0.43 -5.18 1.34
C ARG A 115 1.76 -4.62 0.90
N THR A 116 1.71 -3.44 0.28
CA THR A 116 2.91 -2.63 0.03
C THR A 116 3.10 -1.66 1.18
N LEU A 117 4.33 -1.62 1.72
CA LEU A 117 4.76 -0.69 2.77
C LEU A 117 5.79 0.27 2.18
N ILE A 118 5.60 1.57 2.36
CA ILE A 118 6.64 2.56 2.11
C ILE A 118 7.05 3.12 3.47
N ILE A 119 8.29 2.84 3.85
CA ILE A 119 8.79 3.03 5.20
C ILE A 119 9.84 4.15 5.21
N PRO A 120 9.59 5.27 5.89
CA PRO A 120 10.58 6.33 6.04
C PRO A 120 11.78 5.84 6.86
N ALA A 121 12.92 6.50 6.71
CA ALA A 121 14.17 6.07 7.31
C ALA A 121 14.12 5.94 8.84
N ASP A 122 13.40 6.82 9.52
CA ASP A 122 13.23 6.82 10.98
C ASP A 122 12.44 5.62 11.50
N MET A 123 11.58 5.01 10.67
CA MET A 123 10.89 3.75 10.96
C MET A 123 11.57 2.53 10.31
N GLY A 124 12.69 2.73 9.65
CA GLY A 124 13.53 1.72 9.01
C GLY A 124 14.89 1.60 9.68
N TYR A 125 15.95 1.79 8.91
CA TYR A 125 17.33 1.65 9.40
C TYR A 125 18.01 2.98 9.75
N GLY A 126 17.29 4.10 9.64
CA GLY A 126 17.73 5.41 10.09
C GLY A 126 19.02 5.92 9.43
N SER A 127 19.78 6.70 10.19
CA SER A 127 21.04 7.27 9.74
C SER A 127 22.20 6.27 9.63
N ARG A 128 22.04 5.06 10.15
CA ARG A 128 23.06 4.01 10.03
C ARG A 128 22.95 3.22 8.73
N GLY A 129 21.75 3.09 8.15
CA GLY A 129 21.51 2.14 7.09
C GLY A 129 21.69 0.71 7.55
N ALA A 130 21.86 -0.24 6.62
CA ALA A 130 22.10 -1.64 6.93
C ALA A 130 23.06 -2.26 5.91
N GLY A 131 24.23 -2.71 6.39
CA GLY A 131 25.26 -3.33 5.55
C GLY A 131 25.66 -2.42 4.38
N GLY A 132 26.12 -3.03 3.28
CA GLY A 132 26.41 -2.30 2.05
C GLY A 132 25.18 -2.10 1.13
N ALA A 133 24.00 -2.61 1.51
CA ALA A 133 22.83 -2.68 0.65
C ALA A 133 21.83 -1.52 0.89
N ILE A 134 21.71 -1.05 2.13
CA ILE A 134 20.80 0.01 2.51
C ILE A 134 21.62 1.22 2.98
N PRO A 135 21.63 2.31 2.21
CA PRO A 135 22.37 3.53 2.59
C PRO A 135 21.74 4.23 3.79
N PRO A 136 22.48 5.13 4.46
CA PRO A 136 21.93 6.00 5.49
C PRO A 136 20.72 6.81 4.99
N ASN A 137 19.74 6.98 5.86
CA ASN A 137 18.51 7.75 5.60
C ASN A 137 17.68 7.28 4.41
N ALA A 138 17.76 6.00 4.06
CA ALA A 138 17.00 5.43 2.95
C ALA A 138 15.53 5.22 3.34
N THR A 139 14.64 5.67 2.49
CA THR A 139 13.25 5.24 2.46
C THR A 139 13.17 3.88 1.76
N LEU A 140 12.38 2.97 2.30
CA LEU A 140 12.29 1.59 1.85
C LEU A 140 10.89 1.29 1.31
N VAL A 141 10.82 0.39 0.33
CA VAL A 141 9.57 -0.16 -0.17
C VAL A 141 9.59 -1.67 0.03
N PHE A 142 8.53 -2.21 0.60
CA PHE A 142 8.37 -3.65 0.76
C PHE A 142 7.02 -4.11 0.20
N ASP A 143 7.02 -5.19 -0.53
CA ASP A 143 5.82 -5.99 -0.73
C ASP A 143 5.84 -7.13 0.28
N VAL A 144 4.77 -7.27 1.04
CA VAL A 144 4.62 -8.28 2.09
C VAL A 144 3.38 -9.11 1.82
N GLU A 145 3.55 -10.43 1.83
CA GLU A 145 2.46 -11.40 1.80
C GLU A 145 2.40 -12.11 3.16
N LEU A 146 1.26 -12.05 3.82
CA LEU A 146 1.04 -12.74 5.09
C LEU A 146 0.59 -14.18 4.84
N LEU A 147 1.40 -15.13 5.29
CA LEU A 147 1.18 -16.58 5.09
C LEU A 147 0.51 -17.25 6.28
N GLY A 148 0.79 -16.78 7.50
CA GLY A 148 0.29 -17.39 8.71
C GLY A 148 0.42 -16.49 9.94
N VAL A 149 -0.43 -16.77 10.93
CA VAL A 149 -0.42 -16.18 12.29
C VAL A 149 -0.42 -17.31 13.30
N HIS A 150 0.51 -17.30 14.28
CA HIS A 150 0.74 -18.39 15.23
C HIS A 150 0.72 -17.93 16.69
#